data_3db99505536f9e0e1259e754c8b951c8
#
_entry.id   3db99505536f9e0e1259e754c8b951c8
#
_cell.length_a   1.000
_cell.length_b   1.000
_cell.length_c   1.000
_cell.angle_alpha   90.00
_cell.angle_beta   90.00
_cell.angle_gamma   90.00
#
_symmetry.space_group_name_H-M   'P 1'
#
loop_
_entity.id
_entity.type
_entity.pdbx_description
1 polymer ?
#
loop_
_entity_poly.entity_id
_entity_poly.type
_entity_poly.pdbx_seq_one_letter_code
_entity_poly.pdbx_strand_id
1 'polypeptide(L)'
;MSLLAASVKTKNLPQQVLRWQSMVESECSAQGVPELVPYVLGIIMVESGGNSETTPDIMQSSESQGWAMNTIKNSKDSIYYGVKHLKGAFDDAKKNGITDLSAIVQSYNFGRAYLRWLASNNKQHSLPVADLYSKTVVAPSLGNTTGAMVKYSNPIAVAYNGGYRYKNGGNFFYSEIVKQYVDFDGGTGGGDNKPLQPKGLGIATSKYPEGWGINLYSGPGKDAWFTGHVINTKMPYLIIDAAWYGGNENMLCLGWEAWAKEEHFEVQWFHAYSKYPAGYGINTYDGPNGNYKGNVDGSYPYGVFARKDGYIDIGQNTWVKEEHFNVR
;
A
#
# COMPACT_ATOMS: atom_id res chain seq x y z
N MET A 1 -15.64 10.71 -24.83
CA MET A 1 -15.97 9.38 -24.27
C MET A 1 -16.22 9.57 -22.79
N SER A 2 -17.44 9.26 -22.36
CA SER A 2 -17.82 9.30 -20.94
C SER A 2 -16.99 8.21 -20.22
N LEU A 3 -16.21 8.59 -19.20
CA LEU A 3 -15.72 7.67 -18.19
C LEU A 3 -16.94 7.22 -17.37
N LEU A 4 -17.69 6.26 -17.92
CA LEU A 4 -18.79 5.62 -17.20
C LEU A 4 -18.17 4.83 -16.04
N ALA A 5 -18.31 5.38 -14.87
CA ALA A 5 -18.09 4.71 -13.61
C ALA A 5 -18.96 3.45 -13.55
N ALA A 6 -18.35 2.28 -13.68
CA ALA A 6 -18.79 1.17 -12.86
C ALA A 6 -18.79 1.71 -11.42
N SER A 7 -19.85 1.47 -10.64
CA SER A 7 -20.03 2.05 -9.31
C SER A 7 -18.81 1.73 -8.44
N VAL A 8 -17.86 2.66 -8.41
CA VAL A 8 -16.70 2.59 -7.52
C VAL A 8 -17.24 2.54 -6.10
N LYS A 9 -16.82 1.53 -5.35
CA LYS A 9 -17.31 1.32 -3.98
C LYS A 9 -16.23 1.70 -2.99
N THR A 10 -16.64 2.33 -1.93
CA THR A 10 -15.80 2.47 -0.73
C THR A 10 -15.76 1.15 0.03
N LYS A 11 -14.68 0.90 0.76
CA LYS A 11 -14.49 -0.27 1.61
C LYS A 11 -13.77 0.15 2.89
N ASN A 12 -14.02 -0.54 3.98
CA ASN A 12 -13.31 -0.38 5.25
C ASN A 12 -13.34 1.06 5.84
N LEU A 13 -14.32 1.88 5.46
CA LEU A 13 -14.47 3.22 6.02
C LEU A 13 -15.25 3.18 7.34
N PRO A 14 -14.71 3.78 8.43
CA PRO A 14 -15.42 3.89 9.70
C PRO A 14 -16.57 4.91 9.60
N GLN A 15 -17.55 4.80 10.51
CA GLN A 15 -18.67 5.69 10.59
C GLN A 15 -18.25 7.17 10.74
N GLN A 16 -17.11 7.42 11.35
CA GLN A 16 -16.52 8.75 11.51
C GLN A 16 -16.18 9.41 10.16
N VAL A 17 -15.86 8.65 9.13
CA VAL A 17 -15.70 9.15 7.75
C VAL A 17 -17.05 9.17 7.03
N LEU A 18 -17.84 8.10 7.16
CA LEU A 18 -19.11 7.95 6.45
C LEU A 18 -20.13 9.04 6.84
N ARG A 19 -20.03 9.64 8.02
CA ARG A 19 -20.87 10.79 8.41
C ARG A 19 -20.75 11.99 7.47
N TRP A 20 -19.66 12.09 6.71
CA TRP A 20 -19.42 13.17 5.75
C TRP A 20 -19.96 12.87 4.35
N GLN A 21 -20.43 11.63 4.10
CA GLN A 21 -20.81 11.18 2.76
C GLN A 21 -21.82 12.11 2.08
N SER A 22 -22.93 12.46 2.73
CA SER A 22 -23.94 13.33 2.13
C SER A 22 -23.41 14.72 1.75
N MET A 23 -22.47 15.26 2.57
CA MET A 23 -21.85 16.55 2.27
C MET A 23 -20.88 16.42 1.09
N VAL A 24 -20.12 15.34 1.01
CA VAL A 24 -19.22 15.03 -0.10
C VAL A 24 -20.01 14.82 -1.40
N GLU A 25 -21.11 14.06 -1.35
CA GLU A 25 -22.00 13.84 -2.51
C GLU A 25 -22.55 15.16 -3.03
N SER A 26 -23.06 16.02 -2.13
CA SER A 26 -23.57 17.34 -2.49
C SER A 26 -22.50 18.21 -3.13
N GLU A 27 -21.30 18.25 -2.56
CA GLU A 27 -20.20 19.08 -3.05
C GLU A 27 -19.62 18.57 -4.37
N CYS A 28 -19.40 17.27 -4.51
CA CYS A 28 -18.95 16.67 -5.77
C CYS A 28 -19.96 16.89 -6.90
N SER A 29 -21.28 16.79 -6.59
CA SER A 29 -22.35 17.10 -7.55
C SER A 29 -22.33 18.58 -7.95
N ALA A 30 -22.22 19.49 -6.98
CA ALA A 30 -22.17 20.93 -7.23
C ALA A 30 -20.97 21.35 -8.09
N GLN A 31 -19.83 20.66 -7.95
CA GLN A 31 -18.63 20.89 -8.75
C GLN A 31 -18.59 20.08 -10.05
N GLY A 32 -19.62 19.27 -10.35
CA GLY A 32 -19.74 18.50 -11.58
C GLY A 32 -18.80 17.29 -11.67
N VAL A 33 -18.46 16.67 -10.54
CA VAL A 33 -17.57 15.50 -10.43
C VAL A 33 -18.14 14.45 -9.46
N PRO A 34 -19.40 14.02 -9.62
CA PRO A 34 -20.03 13.06 -8.70
C PRO A 34 -19.28 11.72 -8.63
N GLU A 35 -18.54 11.35 -9.69
CA GLU A 35 -17.71 10.15 -9.76
C GLU A 35 -16.54 10.18 -8.78
N LEU A 36 -16.16 11.34 -8.24
CA LEU A 36 -15.05 11.46 -7.30
C LEU A 36 -15.43 11.21 -5.83
N VAL A 37 -16.72 11.03 -5.52
CA VAL A 37 -17.22 10.83 -4.14
C VAL A 37 -16.43 9.74 -3.39
N PRO A 38 -16.21 8.52 -3.92
CA PRO A 38 -15.48 7.47 -3.20
C PRO A 38 -14.04 7.89 -2.89
N TYR A 39 -13.39 8.56 -3.82
CA TYR A 39 -11.99 9.01 -3.66
C TYR A 39 -11.87 10.12 -2.63
N VAL A 40 -12.83 11.05 -2.59
CA VAL A 40 -12.89 12.09 -1.56
C VAL A 40 -13.05 11.48 -0.17
N LEU A 41 -13.93 10.48 0.00
CA LEU A 41 -14.08 9.77 1.27
C LEU A 41 -12.79 9.00 1.67
N GLY A 42 -12.12 8.38 0.71
CA GLY A 42 -10.82 7.73 0.94
C GLY A 42 -9.73 8.73 1.35
N ILE A 43 -9.71 9.92 0.74
CA ILE A 43 -8.80 11.03 1.10
C ILE A 43 -9.10 11.52 2.51
N ILE A 44 -10.36 11.77 2.87
CA ILE A 44 -10.76 12.15 4.25
C ILE A 44 -10.25 11.11 5.26
N MET A 45 -10.36 9.83 4.92
CA MET A 45 -9.83 8.76 5.79
C MET A 45 -8.32 8.89 6.01
N VAL A 46 -7.56 9.12 4.95
CA VAL A 46 -6.10 9.18 5.01
C VAL A 46 -5.60 10.45 5.68
N GLU A 47 -6.27 11.60 5.46
CA GLU A 47 -5.82 12.89 5.98
C GLU A 47 -6.17 13.11 7.46
N SER A 48 -7.33 12.62 7.91
CA SER A 48 -7.83 12.94 9.26
C SER A 48 -8.59 11.82 9.96
N GLY A 49 -8.85 10.70 9.27
CA GLY A 49 -9.80 9.70 9.74
C GLY A 49 -11.23 10.24 9.89
N GLY A 50 -11.54 11.39 9.29
CA GLY A 50 -12.83 12.08 9.40
C GLY A 50 -13.06 12.77 10.75
N ASN A 51 -12.04 12.92 11.58
CA ASN A 51 -12.14 13.53 12.92
C ASN A 51 -12.04 15.06 12.85
N SER A 52 -13.19 15.72 12.73
CA SER A 52 -13.28 17.18 12.70
C SER A 52 -13.04 17.86 14.05
N GLU A 53 -13.08 17.14 15.15
CA GLU A 53 -12.88 17.68 16.49
C GLU A 53 -11.39 18.00 16.72
N THR A 54 -10.51 17.13 16.24
CA THR A 54 -9.07 17.33 16.31
C THR A 54 -8.50 18.00 15.05
N THR A 55 -9.13 17.77 13.89
CA THR A 55 -8.67 18.23 12.58
C THR A 55 -9.85 18.80 11.78
N PRO A 56 -10.27 20.05 12.03
CA PRO A 56 -11.39 20.66 11.27
C PRO A 56 -11.19 20.70 9.76
N ASP A 57 -9.93 20.84 9.30
CA ASP A 57 -9.51 20.68 7.90
C ASP A 57 -9.37 19.18 7.56
N ILE A 58 -10.51 18.47 7.49
CA ILE A 58 -10.55 17.01 7.39
C ILE A 58 -9.96 16.45 6.09
N MET A 59 -9.80 17.26 5.06
CA MET A 59 -9.12 16.92 3.81
C MET A 59 -7.71 17.50 3.71
N GLN A 60 -7.23 18.21 4.74
CA GLN A 60 -5.93 18.91 4.75
C GLN A 60 -5.75 19.78 3.49
N SER A 61 -6.82 20.49 3.12
CA SER A 61 -6.88 21.21 1.84
C SER A 61 -6.40 22.66 1.91
N SER A 62 -6.01 23.16 3.09
CA SER A 62 -5.49 24.53 3.28
C SER A 62 -4.32 24.85 2.36
N GLU A 63 -3.33 23.97 2.29
CA GLU A 63 -2.10 24.18 1.50
C GLU A 63 -2.37 24.20 -0.01
N SER A 64 -3.43 23.52 -0.46
CA SER A 64 -3.85 23.52 -1.87
C SER A 64 -4.31 24.91 -2.35
N GLN A 65 -4.60 25.81 -1.40
CA GLN A 65 -4.99 27.23 -1.66
C GLN A 65 -3.80 28.19 -1.45
N GLY A 66 -2.60 27.68 -1.17
CA GLY A 66 -1.43 28.51 -0.82
C GLY A 66 -1.49 29.06 0.61
N TRP A 67 -2.35 28.53 1.46
CA TRP A 67 -2.45 28.92 2.86
C TRP A 67 -1.58 28.05 3.75
N ALA A 68 -1.32 28.52 4.96
CA ALA A 68 -0.63 27.68 5.95
C ALA A 68 -1.50 26.48 6.33
N MET A 69 -0.84 25.37 6.71
CA MET A 69 -1.51 24.15 7.16
C MET A 69 -2.56 24.47 8.24
N ASN A 70 -3.70 23.80 8.18
CA ASN A 70 -4.81 23.95 9.12
C ASN A 70 -5.37 25.40 9.21
N THR A 71 -5.28 26.21 8.16
CA THR A 71 -5.94 27.53 8.08
C THR A 71 -7.46 27.38 8.02
N ILE A 72 -7.96 26.34 7.36
CA ILE A 72 -9.38 26.00 7.32
C ILE A 72 -9.83 25.48 8.69
N LYS A 73 -10.90 26.10 9.22
CA LYS A 73 -11.39 25.84 10.58
C LYS A 73 -12.73 25.10 10.65
N ASN A 74 -13.26 24.66 9.51
CA ASN A 74 -14.48 23.88 9.46
C ASN A 74 -14.46 22.86 8.31
N SER A 75 -15.16 21.76 8.50
CA SER A 75 -15.13 20.63 7.57
C SER A 75 -15.87 20.91 6.26
N LYS A 76 -16.84 21.83 6.24
CA LYS A 76 -17.54 22.20 5.00
C LYS A 76 -16.60 22.88 4.02
N ASP A 77 -15.83 23.86 4.49
CA ASP A 77 -14.83 24.53 3.64
C ASP A 77 -13.70 23.57 3.26
N SER A 78 -13.30 22.68 4.17
CA SER A 78 -12.33 21.66 3.87
C SER A 78 -12.77 20.74 2.72
N ILE A 79 -14.01 20.27 2.74
CA ILE A 79 -14.58 19.46 1.65
C ILE A 79 -14.66 20.28 0.37
N TYR A 80 -15.15 21.52 0.43
CA TYR A 80 -15.23 22.39 -0.74
C TYR A 80 -13.88 22.57 -1.43
N TYR A 81 -12.84 22.96 -0.70
CA TYR A 81 -11.51 23.20 -1.26
C TYR A 81 -10.80 21.88 -1.64
N GLY A 82 -11.01 20.81 -0.88
CA GLY A 82 -10.47 19.49 -1.18
C GLY A 82 -11.05 18.90 -2.48
N VAL A 83 -12.36 18.98 -2.67
CA VAL A 83 -13.03 18.57 -3.92
C VAL A 83 -12.55 19.43 -5.09
N LYS A 84 -12.45 20.74 -4.91
CA LYS A 84 -11.92 21.67 -5.93
C LYS A 84 -10.50 21.33 -6.34
N HIS A 85 -9.64 20.97 -5.37
CA HIS A 85 -8.26 20.56 -5.65
C HIS A 85 -8.21 19.26 -6.45
N LEU A 86 -8.97 18.23 -6.01
CA LEU A 86 -9.03 16.93 -6.68
C LEU A 86 -9.66 17.05 -8.08
N LYS A 87 -10.71 17.87 -8.24
CA LYS A 87 -11.28 18.20 -9.55
C LYS A 87 -10.26 18.82 -10.47
N GLY A 88 -9.47 19.78 -9.97
CA GLY A 88 -8.39 20.39 -10.76
C GLY A 88 -7.37 19.36 -11.24
N ALA A 89 -7.03 18.37 -10.40
CA ALA A 89 -6.18 17.25 -10.80
C ALA A 89 -6.85 16.37 -11.87
N PHE A 90 -8.14 16.08 -11.71
CA PHE A 90 -8.92 15.33 -12.68
C PHE A 90 -8.98 16.02 -14.05
N ASP A 91 -9.19 17.34 -14.07
CA ASP A 91 -9.19 18.13 -15.29
C ASP A 91 -7.81 18.17 -15.97
N ASP A 92 -6.73 18.28 -15.17
CA ASP A 92 -5.35 18.22 -15.68
C ASP A 92 -5.01 16.84 -16.22
N ALA A 93 -5.45 15.78 -15.59
CA ALA A 93 -5.28 14.41 -16.07
C ALA A 93 -5.92 14.23 -17.47
N LYS A 94 -7.18 14.69 -17.62
CA LYS A 94 -7.89 14.66 -18.92
C LYS A 94 -7.12 15.41 -20.00
N LYS A 95 -6.59 16.59 -19.71
CA LYS A 95 -5.79 17.40 -20.66
C LYS A 95 -4.51 16.69 -21.10
N ASN A 96 -3.93 15.86 -20.23
CA ASN A 96 -2.70 15.13 -20.46
C ASN A 96 -2.91 13.69 -20.93
N GLY A 97 -4.16 13.29 -21.21
CA GLY A 97 -4.49 11.92 -21.65
C GLY A 97 -4.31 10.84 -20.57
N ILE A 98 -4.25 11.25 -19.31
CA ILE A 98 -4.13 10.33 -18.16
C ILE A 98 -5.51 9.92 -17.71
N THR A 99 -5.79 8.62 -17.74
CA THR A 99 -7.05 8.02 -17.31
C THR A 99 -6.93 7.29 -15.97
N ASP A 100 -5.72 7.14 -15.46
CA ASP A 100 -5.42 6.45 -14.21
C ASP A 100 -5.83 7.29 -13.00
N LEU A 101 -6.88 6.85 -12.31
CA LEU A 101 -7.39 7.49 -11.10
C LEU A 101 -6.40 7.45 -9.94
N SER A 102 -5.49 6.45 -9.92
CA SER A 102 -4.42 6.39 -8.91
C SER A 102 -3.44 7.54 -9.08
N ALA A 103 -3.11 7.92 -10.32
CA ALA A 103 -2.28 9.10 -10.61
C ALA A 103 -2.94 10.39 -10.12
N ILE A 104 -4.27 10.50 -10.32
CA ILE A 104 -5.05 11.66 -9.89
C ILE A 104 -5.05 11.76 -8.36
N VAL A 105 -5.30 10.66 -7.66
CA VAL A 105 -5.27 10.59 -6.19
C VAL A 105 -3.85 10.85 -5.66
N GLN A 106 -2.81 10.28 -6.29
CA GLN A 106 -1.43 10.56 -5.90
C GLN A 106 -1.09 12.04 -6.03
N SER A 107 -1.62 12.71 -7.05
CA SER A 107 -1.41 14.14 -7.28
C SER A 107 -2.09 15.04 -6.24
N TYR A 108 -3.04 14.52 -5.46
CA TYR A 108 -3.60 15.24 -4.31
C TYR A 108 -2.51 15.58 -3.29
N ASN A 109 -1.62 14.62 -3.01
CA ASN A 109 -0.50 14.80 -2.09
C ASN A 109 0.73 15.49 -2.74
N PHE A 110 1.05 15.14 -3.99
CA PHE A 110 2.24 15.69 -4.69
C PHE A 110 2.01 17.06 -5.34
N GLY A 111 0.75 17.47 -5.45
CA GLY A 111 0.37 18.59 -6.30
C GLY A 111 0.21 18.19 -7.77
N ARG A 112 -0.57 18.98 -8.49
CA ARG A 112 -0.99 18.74 -9.89
C ARG A 112 0.17 18.70 -10.90
N ALA A 113 1.34 19.21 -10.54
CA ALA A 113 2.56 19.13 -11.36
C ALA A 113 2.98 17.68 -11.65
N TYR A 114 2.64 16.73 -10.78
CA TYR A 114 2.91 15.32 -10.98
C TYR A 114 2.31 14.77 -12.28
N LEU A 115 1.06 15.12 -12.56
CA LEU A 115 0.37 14.66 -13.79
C LEU A 115 1.06 15.16 -15.05
N ARG A 116 1.47 16.43 -15.08
CA ARG A 116 2.23 16.99 -16.19
C ARG A 116 3.59 16.31 -16.36
N TRP A 117 4.25 16.02 -15.24
CA TRP A 117 5.53 15.32 -15.25
C TRP A 117 5.38 13.90 -15.81
N LEU A 118 4.33 13.15 -15.43
CA LEU A 118 4.05 11.83 -16.00
C LEU A 118 3.92 11.92 -17.53
N ALA A 119 3.10 12.82 -18.02
CA ALA A 119 2.88 13.01 -19.46
C ALA A 119 4.15 13.41 -20.20
N SER A 120 4.90 14.41 -19.67
CA SER A 120 6.13 14.92 -20.31
C SER A 120 7.27 13.89 -20.33
N ASN A 121 7.26 12.92 -19.42
CA ASN A 121 8.27 11.85 -19.35
C ASN A 121 7.76 10.51 -19.92
N ASN A 122 6.58 10.50 -20.55
CA ASN A 122 5.93 9.30 -21.09
C ASN A 122 5.88 8.16 -20.04
N LYS A 123 5.50 8.50 -18.81
CA LYS A 123 5.41 7.55 -17.70
C LYS A 123 3.95 7.31 -17.29
N GLN A 124 3.65 6.09 -16.98
CA GLN A 124 2.41 5.71 -16.30
C GLN A 124 2.65 5.73 -14.77
N HIS A 125 1.60 6.07 -14.01
CA HIS A 125 1.70 6.04 -12.56
C HIS A 125 1.89 4.59 -12.06
N SER A 126 2.78 4.46 -11.11
CA SER A 126 3.00 3.27 -10.30
C SER A 126 3.74 3.67 -9.03
N LEU A 127 3.76 2.81 -8.02
CA LEU A 127 4.50 3.11 -6.78
C LEU A 127 5.99 3.41 -7.04
N PRO A 128 6.74 2.63 -7.88
CA PRO A 128 8.11 2.98 -8.22
C PRO A 128 8.26 4.32 -8.97
N VAL A 129 7.28 4.71 -9.77
CA VAL A 129 7.28 6.01 -10.49
C VAL A 129 6.98 7.15 -9.52
N ALA A 130 6.07 6.94 -8.56
CA ALA A 130 5.82 7.92 -7.49
C ALA A 130 7.04 8.09 -6.58
N ASP A 131 7.72 7.01 -6.21
CA ASP A 131 9.00 7.03 -5.49
C ASP A 131 10.06 7.84 -6.27
N LEU A 132 10.24 7.56 -7.56
CA LEU A 132 11.17 8.32 -8.43
C LEU A 132 10.83 9.81 -8.43
N TYR A 133 9.56 10.19 -8.59
CA TYR A 133 9.14 11.58 -8.58
C TYR A 133 9.39 12.25 -7.22
N SER A 134 9.07 11.56 -6.13
CA SER A 134 9.37 12.02 -4.77
C SER A 134 10.86 12.30 -4.59
N LYS A 135 11.71 11.36 -5.01
CA LYS A 135 13.17 11.43 -4.89
C LYS A 135 13.80 12.55 -5.74
N THR A 136 13.34 12.66 -6.99
CA THR A 136 14.05 13.49 -7.99
C THR A 136 13.42 14.87 -8.19
N VAL A 137 12.18 15.07 -7.77
CA VAL A 137 11.45 16.33 -7.97
C VAL A 137 10.99 16.93 -6.65
N VAL A 138 10.15 16.23 -5.88
CA VAL A 138 9.51 16.83 -4.69
C VAL A 138 10.54 17.10 -3.59
N ALA A 139 11.31 16.10 -3.18
CA ALA A 139 12.28 16.23 -2.11
C ALA A 139 13.33 17.30 -2.38
N PRO A 140 13.97 17.35 -3.56
CA PRO A 140 14.91 18.41 -3.90
C PRO A 140 14.27 19.80 -3.93
N SER A 141 13.05 19.96 -4.46
CA SER A 141 12.36 21.26 -4.51
C SER A 141 12.05 21.83 -3.13
N LEU A 142 11.97 20.97 -2.12
CA LEU A 142 11.73 21.31 -0.71
C LEU A 142 13.00 21.19 0.16
N GLY A 143 14.18 21.25 -0.47
CA GLY A 143 15.48 21.36 0.18
C GLY A 143 16.16 20.04 0.56
N ASN A 144 15.56 18.89 0.27
CA ASN A 144 16.22 17.58 0.48
C ASN A 144 16.94 17.14 -0.80
N THR A 145 18.13 17.69 -1.03
CA THR A 145 18.97 17.36 -2.20
C THR A 145 19.85 16.12 -2.00
N THR A 146 19.94 15.61 -0.78
CA THR A 146 20.77 14.46 -0.42
C THR A 146 20.06 13.12 -0.51
N GLY A 147 18.73 13.13 -0.69
CA GLY A 147 17.91 11.93 -0.65
C GLY A 147 17.70 11.37 0.77
N ALA A 148 17.87 12.22 1.79
CA ALA A 148 17.64 11.84 3.18
C ALA A 148 16.22 11.28 3.38
N MET A 149 16.12 10.15 4.09
CA MET A 149 14.86 9.46 4.36
C MET A 149 14.49 9.56 5.84
N VAL A 150 13.20 9.44 6.13
CA VAL A 150 12.64 9.39 7.49
C VAL A 150 11.79 8.15 7.65
N LYS A 151 11.71 7.62 8.86
CA LYS A 151 10.85 6.47 9.18
C LYS A 151 9.38 6.79 8.89
N TYR A 152 8.71 5.81 8.30
CA TYR A 152 7.30 5.86 8.00
C TYR A 152 6.67 4.47 8.20
N SER A 153 6.10 4.24 9.37
CA SER A 153 5.63 2.92 9.84
C SER A 153 4.30 2.47 9.21
N ASN A 154 3.99 2.93 8.00
CA ASN A 154 2.82 2.45 7.27
C ASN A 154 3.10 1.04 6.72
N PRO A 155 2.17 0.07 6.83
CA PRO A 155 2.37 -1.29 6.37
C PRO A 155 2.80 -1.41 4.89
N ILE A 156 2.27 -0.54 4.01
CA ILE A 156 2.67 -0.49 2.58
C ILE A 156 4.14 -0.07 2.44
N ALA A 157 4.55 0.96 3.19
CA ALA A 157 5.93 1.43 3.17
C ALA A 157 6.89 0.37 3.75
N VAL A 158 6.49 -0.30 4.82
CA VAL A 158 7.27 -1.40 5.41
C VAL A 158 7.47 -2.51 4.38
N ALA A 159 6.41 -2.93 3.69
CA ALA A 159 6.49 -3.95 2.64
C ALA A 159 7.31 -3.52 1.43
N TYR A 160 7.30 -2.22 1.08
CA TYR A 160 7.98 -1.73 -0.11
C TYR A 160 9.48 -1.51 0.10
N ASN A 161 9.87 -0.83 1.19
CA ASN A 161 11.26 -0.40 1.39
C ASN A 161 11.73 -0.42 2.85
N GLY A 162 11.06 -1.16 3.73
CA GLY A 162 11.40 -1.22 5.14
C GLY A 162 10.84 -0.05 5.98
N GLY A 163 9.86 0.69 5.45
CA GLY A 163 9.17 1.75 6.20
C GLY A 163 9.86 3.10 6.15
N TYR A 164 10.26 3.55 4.97
CA TYR A 164 10.91 4.85 4.78
C TYR A 164 10.25 5.68 3.68
N ARG A 165 10.31 7.01 3.84
CA ARG A 165 9.99 7.98 2.79
C ARG A 165 10.99 9.12 2.80
N TYR A 166 11.12 9.84 1.68
CA TYR A 166 12.02 10.99 1.62
C TYR A 166 11.55 12.10 2.55
N LYS A 167 12.47 12.64 3.35
CA LYS A 167 12.23 13.86 4.10
C LYS A 167 11.86 14.97 3.12
N ASN A 168 10.75 15.67 3.38
CA ASN A 168 10.21 16.70 2.48
C ASN A 168 9.84 16.17 1.07
N GLY A 169 9.69 14.86 0.89
CA GLY A 169 9.40 14.25 -0.42
C GLY A 169 7.91 14.03 -0.72
N GLY A 170 7.02 14.53 0.15
CA GLY A 170 5.62 14.13 0.11
C GLY A 170 5.45 12.66 0.51
N ASN A 171 4.28 12.12 0.25
CA ASN A 171 3.97 10.70 0.52
C ASN A 171 3.77 9.94 -0.79
N PHE A 172 4.80 9.32 -1.31
CA PHE A 172 4.71 8.56 -2.56
C PHE A 172 3.90 7.25 -2.45
N PHE A 173 3.50 6.88 -1.24
CA PHE A 173 2.56 5.78 -0.99
C PHE A 173 1.09 6.22 -1.00
N TYR A 174 0.81 7.50 -1.22
CA TYR A 174 -0.50 8.09 -0.94
C TYR A 174 -1.65 7.38 -1.65
N SER A 175 -1.54 7.16 -2.96
CA SER A 175 -2.57 6.46 -3.74
C SER A 175 -2.75 5.02 -3.27
N GLU A 176 -1.68 4.33 -2.90
CA GLU A 176 -1.75 2.95 -2.40
C GLU A 176 -2.44 2.87 -1.03
N ILE A 177 -2.25 3.89 -0.19
CA ILE A 177 -2.95 3.99 1.10
C ILE A 177 -4.45 4.23 0.86
N VAL A 178 -4.81 5.14 -0.05
CA VAL A 178 -6.22 5.41 -0.40
C VAL A 178 -6.89 4.18 -1.00
N LYS A 179 -6.19 3.35 -1.78
CA LYS A 179 -6.69 2.07 -2.32
C LYS A 179 -7.16 1.07 -1.25
N GLN A 180 -6.74 1.22 -0.02
CA GLN A 180 -7.26 0.41 1.09
C GLN A 180 -8.73 0.71 1.42
N TYR A 181 -9.23 1.87 0.99
CA TYR A 181 -10.55 2.40 1.30
C TYR A 181 -11.46 2.61 0.09
N VAL A 182 -10.90 2.46 -1.12
CA VAL A 182 -11.62 2.68 -2.38
C VAL A 182 -11.24 1.59 -3.39
N ASP A 183 -12.23 1.06 -4.10
CA ASP A 183 -11.97 0.16 -5.22
C ASP A 183 -11.76 1.00 -6.50
N PHE A 184 -10.54 0.99 -7.01
CA PHE A 184 -10.15 1.77 -8.19
C PHE A 184 -10.53 1.11 -9.53
N ASP A 185 -11.33 0.06 -9.54
CA ASP A 185 -11.64 -0.80 -10.72
C ASP A 185 -12.49 -0.14 -11.82
N GLY A 186 -12.39 1.17 -11.98
CA GLY A 186 -13.10 1.92 -13.04
C GLY A 186 -12.24 2.37 -14.23
N GLY A 187 -10.95 2.07 -14.28
CA GLY A 187 -10.03 2.54 -15.32
C GLY A 187 -9.32 1.39 -16.02
N THR A 188 -9.66 1.12 -17.28
CA THR A 188 -8.87 0.26 -18.17
C THR A 188 -7.55 0.96 -18.56
N GLY A 189 -6.58 0.90 -17.67
CA GLY A 189 -5.18 1.24 -17.93
C GLY A 189 -4.35 0.00 -17.71
N GLY A 190 -3.85 -0.60 -18.79
CA GLY A 190 -3.07 -1.83 -18.74
C GLY A 190 -1.77 -1.68 -17.98
N GLY A 191 -1.77 -2.19 -16.81
CA GLY A 191 -0.67 -2.54 -15.93
C GLY A 191 -1.31 -3.32 -14.81
N ASP A 192 -0.76 -4.46 -14.44
CA ASP A 192 -1.26 -5.34 -13.37
C ASP A 192 -1.32 -4.59 -12.02
N ASN A 193 -2.31 -3.69 -11.89
CA ASN A 193 -2.67 -3.01 -10.65
C ASN A 193 -3.56 -3.93 -9.78
N LYS A 194 -3.06 -5.12 -9.44
CA LYS A 194 -3.47 -5.72 -8.18
C LYS A 194 -3.03 -4.76 -7.07
N PRO A 195 -3.90 -4.43 -6.08
CA PRO A 195 -3.43 -3.78 -4.86
C PRO A 195 -2.15 -4.50 -4.45
N LEU A 196 -1.10 -3.76 -4.09
CA LEU A 196 0.04 -4.33 -3.39
C LEU A 196 -0.52 -4.89 -2.09
N GLN A 197 -1.11 -6.06 -2.17
CA GLN A 197 -1.33 -6.87 -0.99
C GLN A 197 0.07 -7.14 -0.45
N PRO A 198 0.32 -6.86 0.83
CA PRO A 198 1.57 -7.27 1.42
C PRO A 198 1.77 -8.73 1.05
N LYS A 199 2.82 -9.02 0.28
CA LYS A 199 3.12 -10.36 -0.17
C LYS A 199 3.66 -11.10 1.04
N GLY A 200 2.76 -11.76 1.77
CA GLY A 200 3.11 -12.54 2.94
C GLY A 200 3.40 -14.00 2.60
N LEU A 201 3.89 -14.69 3.62
CA LEU A 201 4.12 -16.12 3.60
C LEU A 201 2.96 -16.89 4.25
N GLY A 202 2.13 -16.22 5.03
CA GLY A 202 1.04 -16.81 5.77
C GLY A 202 0.41 -15.84 6.76
N ILE A 203 -0.48 -16.35 7.60
CA ILE A 203 -1.16 -15.62 8.67
C ILE A 203 -0.80 -16.26 10.00
N ALA A 204 -0.39 -15.45 10.98
CA ALA A 204 -0.10 -15.86 12.35
C ALA A 204 -1.16 -15.31 13.31
N THR A 205 -1.76 -16.17 14.14
CA THR A 205 -2.69 -15.78 15.20
C THR A 205 -2.16 -16.27 16.55
N SER A 206 -2.15 -15.41 17.57
CA SER A 206 -1.66 -15.77 18.90
C SER A 206 -2.41 -17.00 19.47
N LYS A 207 -1.68 -17.96 20.00
CA LYS A 207 -2.24 -19.10 20.75
C LYS A 207 -2.80 -18.69 22.12
N TYR A 208 -2.37 -17.55 22.63
CA TYR A 208 -2.68 -17.09 23.98
C TYR A 208 -3.97 -16.28 24.05
N PRO A 209 -4.62 -16.22 25.20
CA PRO A 209 -5.74 -15.30 25.41
C PRO A 209 -5.37 -13.85 25.17
N GLU A 210 -6.35 -13.03 24.84
CA GLU A 210 -6.17 -11.58 24.72
C GLU A 210 -5.62 -10.99 26.03
N GLY A 211 -4.66 -10.07 25.91
CA GLY A 211 -3.96 -9.49 27.06
C GLY A 211 -2.66 -10.22 27.44
N TRP A 212 -2.39 -11.44 26.93
CA TRP A 212 -1.11 -12.12 27.14
C TRP A 212 -0.09 -11.66 26.11
N GLY A 213 1.08 -11.23 26.58
CA GLY A 213 2.11 -10.64 25.72
C GLY A 213 3.01 -11.68 25.04
N ILE A 214 3.19 -11.57 23.73
CA ILE A 214 4.26 -12.24 22.98
C ILE A 214 5.34 -11.20 22.69
N ASN A 215 6.55 -11.41 23.15
CA ASN A 215 7.66 -10.48 22.96
C ASN A 215 8.04 -10.33 21.48
N LEU A 216 8.32 -9.09 21.08
CA LEU A 216 8.83 -8.78 19.75
C LEU A 216 10.31 -8.41 19.82
N TYR A 217 11.08 -8.93 18.86
CA TYR A 217 12.51 -8.77 18.75
C TYR A 217 12.87 -7.97 17.50
N SER A 218 14.04 -7.31 17.53
CA SER A 218 14.54 -6.46 16.44
C SER A 218 14.88 -7.23 15.15
N GLY A 219 15.09 -8.52 15.24
CA GLY A 219 15.46 -9.38 14.13
C GLY A 219 15.33 -10.85 14.51
N PRO A 220 15.63 -11.77 13.58
CA PRO A 220 15.74 -13.18 13.89
C PRO A 220 17.11 -13.48 14.50
N GLY A 221 17.19 -14.52 15.34
CA GLY A 221 18.44 -15.06 15.87
C GLY A 221 18.85 -14.51 17.23
N LYS A 222 20.03 -14.97 17.67
CA LYS A 222 20.50 -14.81 19.04
C LYS A 222 20.93 -13.40 19.41
N ASP A 223 21.29 -12.59 18.41
CA ASP A 223 21.77 -11.20 18.61
C ASP A 223 20.63 -10.18 18.56
N ALA A 224 19.39 -10.65 18.38
CA ALA A 224 18.22 -9.80 18.38
C ALA A 224 17.85 -9.39 19.81
N TRP A 225 17.66 -8.08 20.03
CA TRP A 225 17.24 -7.56 21.33
C TRP A 225 15.70 -7.46 21.40
N PHE A 226 15.18 -7.55 22.61
CA PHE A 226 13.77 -7.27 22.88
C PHE A 226 13.45 -5.80 22.61
N THR A 227 12.47 -5.51 21.78
CA THR A 227 12.14 -4.15 21.34
C THR A 227 11.33 -3.34 22.35
N GLY A 228 10.89 -3.96 23.46
CA GLY A 228 9.95 -3.37 24.40
C GLY A 228 8.49 -3.48 23.97
N HIS A 229 8.21 -4.03 22.78
CA HIS A 229 6.88 -4.23 22.27
C HIS A 229 6.40 -5.68 22.40
N VAL A 230 5.09 -5.83 22.60
CA VAL A 230 4.46 -7.14 22.73
C VAL A 230 3.18 -7.21 21.89
N ILE A 231 2.89 -8.38 21.34
CA ILE A 231 1.57 -8.68 20.78
C ILE A 231 0.69 -9.20 21.92
N ASN A 232 -0.40 -8.52 22.20
CA ASN A 232 -1.33 -8.86 23.28
C ASN A 232 -2.78 -9.03 22.77
N THR A 233 -2.97 -9.16 21.48
CA THR A 233 -4.27 -9.33 20.82
C THR A 233 -4.34 -10.65 20.06
N LYS A 234 -5.56 -11.12 19.80
CA LYS A 234 -5.83 -12.27 18.92
C LYS A 234 -6.09 -11.88 17.46
N MET A 235 -5.68 -10.70 17.06
CA MET A 235 -5.79 -10.31 15.66
C MET A 235 -4.89 -11.17 14.77
N PRO A 236 -5.31 -11.51 13.55
CA PRO A 236 -4.44 -12.16 12.58
C PRO A 236 -3.36 -11.20 12.08
N TYR A 237 -2.12 -11.64 12.11
CA TYR A 237 -0.96 -10.91 11.62
C TYR A 237 -0.45 -11.55 10.33
N LEU A 238 -0.14 -10.73 9.32
CA LEU A 238 0.53 -11.21 8.12
C LEU A 238 1.98 -11.54 8.45
N ILE A 239 2.44 -12.72 8.05
CA ILE A 239 3.84 -13.11 8.11
C ILE A 239 4.52 -12.57 6.86
N ILE A 240 5.36 -11.56 7.01
CA ILE A 240 6.07 -10.92 5.88
C ILE A 240 7.40 -11.60 5.55
N ASP A 241 8.02 -12.24 6.54
CA ASP A 241 9.25 -13.01 6.38
C ASP A 241 9.35 -14.08 7.47
N ALA A 242 10.22 -15.07 7.30
CA ALA A 242 10.45 -16.11 8.29
C ALA A 242 11.94 -16.53 8.30
N ALA A 243 12.43 -16.82 9.50
CA ALA A 243 13.78 -17.40 9.69
C ALA A 243 13.66 -18.84 10.20
N TRP A 244 14.19 -19.76 9.45
CA TRP A 244 14.06 -21.19 9.63
C TRP A 244 15.28 -21.76 10.32
N TYR A 245 15.20 -21.93 11.65
CA TYR A 245 16.28 -22.52 12.47
C TYR A 245 16.00 -23.98 12.85
N GLY A 246 14.78 -24.44 12.61
CA GLY A 246 14.29 -25.77 12.99
C GLY A 246 13.75 -25.85 14.42
N GLY A 247 12.89 -26.80 14.67
CA GLY A 247 12.21 -26.98 15.95
C GLY A 247 11.45 -25.72 16.41
N ASN A 248 11.53 -25.38 17.69
CA ASN A 248 10.87 -24.23 18.28
C ASN A 248 11.65 -22.91 18.12
N GLU A 249 12.74 -22.92 17.34
CA GLU A 249 13.59 -21.74 17.16
C GLU A 249 13.24 -20.93 15.91
N ASN A 250 12.30 -21.37 15.08
CA ASN A 250 11.80 -20.60 13.96
C ASN A 250 11.21 -19.27 14.41
N MET A 251 11.44 -18.23 13.63
CA MET A 251 10.94 -16.89 13.91
C MET A 251 10.17 -16.32 12.73
N LEU A 252 9.09 -15.61 13.05
CA LEU A 252 8.20 -14.96 12.12
C LEU A 252 8.41 -13.45 12.18
N CYS A 253 8.56 -12.82 11.03
CA CYS A 253 8.52 -11.38 10.89
C CYS A 253 7.07 -10.92 10.67
N LEU A 254 6.54 -10.17 11.62
CA LEU A 254 5.17 -9.67 11.60
C LEU A 254 5.11 -8.15 11.33
N GLY A 255 6.28 -7.52 11.14
CA GLY A 255 6.43 -6.09 10.89
C GLY A 255 7.87 -5.63 11.05
N TRP A 256 8.08 -4.33 11.00
CA TRP A 256 9.40 -3.73 11.26
C TRP A 256 9.85 -3.99 12.70
N GLU A 257 11.05 -4.55 12.87
CA GLU A 257 11.57 -4.95 14.19
C GLU A 257 10.54 -5.74 15.03
N ALA A 258 9.71 -6.54 14.36
CA ALA A 258 8.61 -7.28 14.96
C ALA A 258 8.77 -8.78 14.68
N TRP A 259 9.87 -9.34 15.12
CA TRP A 259 10.14 -10.77 15.05
C TRP A 259 9.67 -11.47 16.32
N ALA A 260 8.99 -12.60 16.16
CA ALA A 260 8.52 -13.41 17.29
C ALA A 260 8.71 -14.89 16.96
N LYS A 261 8.85 -15.72 17.99
CA LYS A 261 8.98 -17.17 17.82
C LYS A 261 7.67 -17.76 17.26
N GLU A 262 7.78 -18.62 16.26
CA GLU A 262 6.66 -19.30 15.62
C GLU A 262 5.84 -20.11 16.62
N GLU A 263 6.47 -20.72 17.62
CA GLU A 263 5.83 -21.56 18.65
C GLU A 263 4.65 -20.89 19.37
N HIS A 264 4.64 -19.54 19.40
CA HIS A 264 3.59 -18.76 20.06
C HIS A 264 2.32 -18.55 19.21
N PHE A 265 2.33 -19.00 17.94
CA PHE A 265 1.28 -18.73 16.99
C PHE A 265 0.66 -20.00 16.41
N GLU A 266 -0.62 -19.93 16.13
CA GLU A 266 -1.27 -20.76 15.13
C GLU A 266 -0.98 -20.12 13.77
N VAL A 267 -0.32 -20.88 12.89
CA VAL A 267 0.13 -20.37 11.60
C VAL A 267 -0.61 -21.05 10.46
N GLN A 268 -1.20 -20.24 9.59
CA GLN A 268 -1.74 -20.67 8.31
C GLN A 268 -0.78 -20.23 7.21
N TRP A 269 0.08 -21.15 6.75
CA TRP A 269 1.01 -20.90 5.67
C TRP A 269 0.30 -20.82 4.33
N PHE A 270 0.72 -19.89 3.49
CA PHE A 270 0.26 -19.81 2.11
C PHE A 270 0.90 -20.90 1.26
N HIS A 271 0.16 -21.29 0.20
CA HIS A 271 0.60 -22.24 -0.80
C HIS A 271 0.53 -21.60 -2.18
N ALA A 272 1.47 -21.98 -3.03
CA ALA A 272 1.52 -21.56 -4.42
C ALA A 272 0.81 -22.59 -5.30
N TYR A 273 -0.30 -22.22 -5.91
CA TYR A 273 -1.08 -23.04 -6.84
C TYR A 273 -0.75 -22.64 -8.27
N SER A 274 -0.31 -23.57 -9.10
CA SER A 274 -0.03 -23.31 -10.50
C SER A 274 -1.24 -22.76 -11.26
N LYS A 275 -1.01 -21.80 -12.15
CA LYS A 275 -2.00 -21.31 -13.11
C LYS A 275 -2.13 -22.19 -14.36
N TYR A 276 -1.25 -23.20 -14.49
CA TYR A 276 -1.19 -24.09 -15.62
C TYR A 276 -1.70 -25.50 -15.27
N PRO A 277 -2.16 -26.26 -16.26
CA PRO A 277 -2.64 -27.62 -16.04
C PRO A 277 -1.51 -28.56 -15.57
N ALA A 278 -1.92 -29.70 -15.01
CA ALA A 278 -1.03 -30.80 -14.64
C ALA A 278 -0.10 -31.21 -15.80
N GLY A 279 1.15 -31.52 -15.50
CA GLY A 279 2.17 -31.89 -16.46
C GLY A 279 2.83 -30.71 -17.18
N TYR A 280 2.38 -29.46 -16.93
CA TYR A 280 3.04 -28.28 -17.46
C TYR A 280 4.26 -27.95 -16.60
N GLY A 281 5.45 -28.01 -17.21
CA GLY A 281 6.71 -27.69 -16.53
C GLY A 281 6.87 -26.20 -16.30
N ILE A 282 7.10 -25.80 -15.03
CA ILE A 282 7.36 -24.41 -14.63
C ILE A 282 8.83 -24.29 -14.28
N ASN A 283 9.54 -23.35 -14.90
CA ASN A 283 10.97 -23.17 -14.70
C ASN A 283 11.30 -22.81 -13.23
N THR A 284 12.33 -23.45 -12.72
CA THR A 284 12.91 -23.17 -11.40
C THR A 284 14.29 -22.55 -11.52
N TYR A 285 14.68 -21.82 -10.48
CA TYR A 285 15.92 -21.07 -10.40
C TYR A 285 16.60 -21.29 -9.05
N ASP A 286 17.90 -21.00 -8.95
CA ASP A 286 18.68 -21.10 -7.72
C ASP A 286 18.57 -19.86 -6.81
N GLY A 287 17.79 -18.84 -7.25
CA GLY A 287 17.53 -17.62 -6.52
C GLY A 287 16.62 -16.68 -7.31
N PRO A 288 16.16 -15.57 -6.72
CA PRO A 288 15.50 -14.49 -7.46
C PRO A 288 16.44 -13.94 -8.54
N ASN A 289 15.97 -13.93 -9.79
CA ASN A 289 16.79 -13.61 -10.97
C ASN A 289 18.05 -14.49 -11.15
N GLY A 290 18.07 -15.67 -10.53
CA GLY A 290 19.18 -16.60 -10.55
C GLY A 290 19.22 -17.48 -11.81
N ASN A 291 20.11 -18.47 -11.79
CA ASN A 291 20.28 -19.40 -12.90
C ASN A 291 19.16 -20.44 -12.94
N TYR A 292 18.83 -20.89 -14.13
CA TYR A 292 17.89 -21.98 -14.35
C TYR A 292 18.37 -23.27 -13.67
N LYS A 293 17.50 -23.90 -12.88
CA LYS A 293 17.79 -25.09 -12.07
C LYS A 293 17.06 -26.34 -12.56
N GLY A 294 15.95 -26.19 -13.26
CA GLY A 294 15.08 -27.26 -13.72
C GLY A 294 13.62 -26.85 -13.78
N ASN A 295 12.72 -27.80 -13.72
CA ASN A 295 11.29 -27.55 -13.77
C ASN A 295 10.58 -28.21 -12.59
N VAL A 296 9.45 -27.63 -12.16
CA VAL A 296 8.48 -28.28 -11.28
C VAL A 296 7.16 -28.52 -12.01
N ASP A 297 6.43 -29.53 -11.57
CA ASP A 297 5.11 -29.84 -12.10
C ASP A 297 4.06 -28.89 -11.47
N GLY A 298 3.18 -28.37 -12.31
CA GLY A 298 2.05 -27.54 -11.86
C GLY A 298 0.89 -28.31 -11.22
N SER A 299 0.99 -29.61 -11.06
CA SER A 299 -0.09 -30.48 -10.54
C SER A 299 -0.36 -30.33 -9.05
N TYR A 300 0.63 -29.88 -8.28
CA TYR A 300 0.57 -29.83 -6.81
C TYR A 300 0.75 -28.42 -6.29
N PRO A 301 0.10 -28.07 -5.14
CA PRO A 301 0.43 -26.84 -4.42
C PRO A 301 1.80 -26.98 -3.75
N TYR A 302 2.56 -25.90 -3.76
CA TYR A 302 3.87 -25.79 -3.11
C TYR A 302 3.79 -24.87 -1.90
N GLY A 303 4.48 -25.21 -0.80
CA GLY A 303 4.66 -24.30 0.33
C GLY A 303 5.43 -23.04 -0.12
N VAL A 304 5.18 -21.91 0.52
CA VAL A 304 5.85 -20.63 0.24
C VAL A 304 6.78 -20.32 1.42
N PHE A 305 8.08 -20.49 1.23
CA PHE A 305 9.11 -20.31 2.27
C PHE A 305 9.72 -18.91 2.27
N ALA A 306 9.78 -18.25 1.10
CA ALA A 306 10.19 -16.87 0.96
C ALA A 306 9.54 -16.25 -0.30
N ARG A 307 9.46 -14.92 -0.32
CA ARG A 307 8.99 -14.15 -1.50
C ARG A 307 9.87 -12.94 -1.69
N LYS A 308 10.50 -12.83 -2.85
CA LYS A 308 11.45 -11.75 -3.15
C LYS A 308 11.50 -11.47 -4.64
N ASP A 309 11.51 -10.20 -5.04
CA ASP A 309 11.73 -9.72 -6.41
C ASP A 309 10.86 -10.41 -7.48
N GLY A 310 9.60 -10.74 -7.14
CA GLY A 310 8.67 -11.43 -8.04
C GLY A 310 8.89 -12.95 -8.14
N TYR A 311 9.67 -13.50 -7.24
CA TYR A 311 9.92 -14.95 -7.11
C TYR A 311 9.41 -15.48 -5.77
N ILE A 312 9.13 -16.79 -5.75
CA ILE A 312 8.74 -17.55 -4.57
C ILE A 312 9.75 -18.67 -4.39
N ASP A 313 10.31 -18.84 -3.17
CA ASP A 313 10.99 -20.06 -2.77
C ASP A 313 9.94 -21.11 -2.39
N ILE A 314 9.94 -22.20 -3.13
CA ILE A 314 9.05 -23.35 -2.90
C ILE A 314 9.73 -24.47 -2.11
N GLY A 315 10.85 -24.16 -1.48
CA GLY A 315 11.64 -25.03 -0.62
C GLY A 315 12.98 -25.44 -1.25
N GLN A 316 13.96 -25.73 -0.38
CA GLN A 316 15.32 -26.16 -0.75
C GLN A 316 16.02 -25.20 -1.72
N ASN A 317 15.86 -23.91 -1.50
CA ASN A 317 16.38 -22.86 -2.39
C ASN A 317 15.97 -23.08 -3.86
N THR A 318 14.69 -23.44 -4.05
CA THR A 318 14.12 -23.66 -5.38
C THR A 318 13.13 -22.54 -5.65
N TRP A 319 13.52 -21.60 -6.47
CA TRP A 319 12.77 -20.40 -6.76
C TRP A 319 11.99 -20.53 -8.07
N VAL A 320 10.74 -20.04 -8.06
CA VAL A 320 9.87 -19.96 -9.24
C VAL A 320 9.36 -18.53 -9.39
N LYS A 321 9.06 -18.11 -10.61
CA LYS A 321 8.42 -16.82 -10.80
C LYS A 321 7.00 -16.85 -10.28
N GLU A 322 6.67 -15.89 -9.42
CA GLU A 322 5.36 -15.78 -8.77
C GLU A 322 4.22 -15.58 -9.78
N GLU A 323 4.50 -14.95 -10.93
CA GLU A 323 3.51 -14.74 -12.00
C GLU A 323 2.84 -16.03 -12.50
N HIS A 324 3.47 -17.17 -12.31
CA HIS A 324 2.96 -18.49 -12.71
C HIS A 324 2.05 -19.14 -11.67
N PHE A 325 1.87 -18.52 -10.50
CA PHE A 325 1.13 -19.10 -9.37
C PHE A 325 0.07 -18.16 -8.82
N ASN A 326 -0.98 -18.75 -8.24
CA ASN A 326 -1.89 -18.11 -7.32
C ASN A 326 -1.43 -18.47 -5.90
N VAL A 327 -0.98 -17.50 -5.13
CA VAL A 327 -0.52 -17.70 -3.74
C VAL A 327 -1.64 -17.30 -2.78
N ARG A 328 -2.05 -18.25 -1.96
CA ARG A 328 -3.16 -18.08 -1.01
C ARG A 328 -3.08 -19.05 0.15
#